data_7e9212a6fcccaa4872d8b282b2932616
#
_entry.id   7e9212a6fcccaa4872d8b282b2932616
#
_cell.length_a   1.000
_cell.length_b   1.000
_cell.length_c   1.000
_cell.angle_alpha   90.00
_cell.angle_beta   90.00
_cell.angle_gamma   90.00
#
_symmetry.space_group_name_H-M   'P 1'
#
loop_
_entity.id
_entity.type
_entity.pdbx_description
1 polymer ?
#
loop_
_entity_poly.entity_id
_entity_poly.type
_entity_poly.pdbx_seq_one_letter_code
_entity_poly.pdbx_strand_id
1 'polypeptide(L)'
;IFFFGIFCYVGVEQGINNWVSQFLYQYHGLDPNVVGTEVISAFWGNLTLGTLVTLILIKTVDGKVLLHIYSLASSVLILCALFGNLEVSVLSFKLMGFSISGIWSLIISLGLNSVTKNHGTFTGILLTGIIGGAIFPFLIAFISQISELRYGMLLIFLGLLYISYIGFYSKPIEKNSLLKF
;
A
#
# COMPACT_ATOMS: atom_id res chain seq x y z
N ILE A 1 -10.54 -13.13 -2.17
CA ILE A 1 -10.56 -11.68 -1.98
C ILE A 1 -9.34 -11.26 -1.16
N PHE A 2 -9.15 -11.71 0.09
CA PHE A 2 -8.04 -11.29 0.95
C PHE A 2 -6.65 -11.68 0.41
N PHE A 3 -6.51 -12.83 -0.27
CA PHE A 3 -5.28 -13.19 -0.99
C PHE A 3 -4.87 -12.10 -1.99
N PHE A 4 -5.80 -11.68 -2.83
CA PHE A 4 -5.54 -10.57 -3.77
C PHE A 4 -5.35 -9.24 -3.06
N GLY A 5 -5.86 -9.06 -1.84
CA GLY A 5 -5.55 -7.91 -1.00
C GLY A 5 -4.08 -7.85 -0.61
N ILE A 6 -3.54 -8.96 -0.13
CA ILE A 6 -2.10 -9.08 0.18
C ILE A 6 -1.26 -8.92 -1.10
N PHE A 7 -1.68 -9.55 -2.19
CA PHE A 7 -1.04 -9.44 -3.50
C PHE A 7 -0.94 -7.97 -3.96
N CYS A 8 -2.06 -7.23 -3.90
CA CYS A 8 -2.07 -5.80 -4.24
C CYS A 8 -1.23 -4.97 -3.28
N TYR A 9 -1.32 -5.23 -1.96
CA TYR A 9 -0.56 -4.47 -0.97
C TYR A 9 0.95 -4.59 -1.20
N VAL A 10 1.47 -5.82 -1.28
CA VAL A 10 2.91 -6.03 -1.51
C VAL A 10 3.32 -5.54 -2.90
N GLY A 11 2.42 -5.67 -3.89
CA GLY A 11 2.61 -5.10 -5.21
C GLY A 11 2.74 -3.58 -5.20
N VAL A 12 1.87 -2.87 -4.46
CA VAL A 12 1.93 -1.42 -4.25
C VAL A 12 3.25 -1.02 -3.58
N GLU A 13 3.59 -1.67 -2.47
CA GLU A 13 4.80 -1.39 -1.69
C GLU A 13 6.06 -1.56 -2.55
N GLN A 14 6.22 -2.71 -3.19
CA GLN A 14 7.37 -3.01 -4.02
C GLN A 14 7.37 -2.25 -5.35
N GLY A 15 6.18 -1.96 -5.90
CA GLY A 15 6.03 -1.11 -7.07
C GLY A 15 6.59 0.29 -6.83
N ILE A 16 6.29 0.90 -5.68
CA ILE A 16 6.85 2.20 -5.31
C ILE A 16 8.37 2.09 -5.14
N ASN A 17 8.83 1.17 -4.30
CA ASN A 17 10.25 1.08 -3.94
C ASN A 17 11.16 0.80 -5.14
N ASN A 18 10.70 0.02 -6.12
CA ASN A 18 11.49 -0.29 -7.30
C ASN A 18 11.51 0.85 -8.33
N TRP A 19 10.46 1.68 -8.41
CA TRP A 19 10.32 2.63 -9.51
C TRP A 19 10.43 4.10 -9.10
N VAL A 20 10.41 4.44 -7.82
CA VAL A 20 10.43 5.84 -7.36
C VAL A 20 11.70 6.57 -7.82
N SER A 21 12.87 5.97 -7.71
CA SER A 21 14.15 6.59 -8.11
C SER A 21 14.17 6.88 -9.60
N GLN A 22 13.77 5.90 -10.42
CA GLN A 22 13.70 6.06 -11.88
C GLN A 22 12.65 7.09 -12.28
N PHE A 23 11.50 7.11 -11.60
CA PHE A 23 10.45 8.11 -11.84
C PHE A 23 10.94 9.53 -11.56
N LEU A 24 11.57 9.76 -10.42
CA LEU A 24 12.08 11.08 -10.02
C LEU A 24 13.21 11.54 -10.95
N TYR A 25 14.06 10.63 -11.41
CA TYR A 25 15.06 10.95 -12.43
C TYR A 25 14.43 11.34 -13.76
N GLN A 26 13.50 10.54 -14.27
CA GLN A 26 12.94 10.71 -15.61
C GLN A 26 12.06 11.96 -15.73
N TYR A 27 11.28 12.28 -14.69
CA TYR A 27 10.30 13.38 -14.77
C TYR A 27 10.76 14.66 -14.06
N HIS A 28 11.73 14.57 -13.18
CA HIS A 28 12.18 15.71 -12.37
C HIS A 28 13.69 15.97 -12.43
N GLY A 29 14.45 15.12 -13.14
CA GLY A 29 15.90 15.30 -13.33
C GLY A 29 16.74 15.08 -12.07
N LEU A 30 16.20 14.42 -11.04
CA LEU A 30 16.91 14.20 -9.79
C LEU A 30 17.89 13.03 -9.89
N ASP A 31 19.06 13.13 -9.24
CA ASP A 31 20.03 12.04 -9.20
C ASP A 31 19.48 10.82 -8.43
N PRO A 32 19.33 9.66 -9.09
CA PRO A 32 18.77 8.47 -8.47
C PRO A 32 19.55 7.97 -7.24
N ASN A 33 20.87 8.20 -7.19
CA ASN A 33 21.72 7.72 -6.12
C ASN A 33 21.54 8.52 -4.83
N VAL A 34 21.20 9.80 -4.94
CA VAL A 34 21.03 10.70 -3.79
C VAL A 34 19.57 10.74 -3.37
N VAL A 35 18.71 11.20 -4.28
CA VAL A 35 17.31 11.48 -3.93
C VAL A 35 16.48 10.20 -3.83
N GLY A 36 16.75 9.21 -4.69
CA GLY A 36 16.09 7.91 -4.61
C GLY A 36 16.31 7.25 -3.25
N THR A 37 17.57 7.25 -2.78
CA THR A 37 17.92 6.70 -1.46
C THR A 37 17.25 7.47 -0.32
N GLU A 38 17.24 8.80 -0.37
CA GLU A 38 16.58 9.64 0.64
C GLU A 38 15.07 9.40 0.70
N VAL A 39 14.40 9.35 -0.45
CA VAL A 39 12.96 9.14 -0.54
C VAL A 39 12.58 7.74 -0.05
N ILE A 40 13.35 6.71 -0.45
CA ILE A 40 13.12 5.33 -0.01
C ILE A 40 13.34 5.20 1.50
N SER A 41 14.40 5.79 2.05
CA SER A 41 14.66 5.77 3.50
C SER A 41 13.54 6.46 4.27
N ALA A 42 13.05 7.60 3.79
CA ALA A 42 11.92 8.31 4.40
C ALA A 42 10.62 7.52 4.28
N PHE A 43 10.38 6.83 3.15
CA PHE A 43 9.24 5.94 2.97
C PHE A 43 9.21 4.84 4.04
N TRP A 44 10.33 4.11 4.24
CA TRP A 44 10.42 3.05 5.24
C TRP A 44 10.34 3.58 6.68
N GLY A 45 10.94 4.74 6.95
CA GLY A 45 10.80 5.44 8.24
C GLY A 45 9.36 5.80 8.54
N ASN A 46 8.66 6.40 7.58
CA ASN A 46 7.24 6.74 7.68
C ASN A 46 6.34 5.49 7.81
N LEU A 47 6.67 4.40 7.11
CA LEU A 47 5.96 3.13 7.24
C LEU A 47 6.07 2.59 8.66
N THR A 48 7.26 2.64 9.26
CA THR A 48 7.48 2.22 10.64
C THR A 48 6.68 3.08 11.63
N LEU A 49 6.76 4.41 11.50
CA LEU A 49 5.98 5.33 12.35
C LEU A 49 4.48 5.12 12.19
N GLY A 50 4.00 4.99 10.96
CA GLY A 50 2.59 4.74 10.67
C GLY A 50 2.09 3.40 11.24
N THR A 51 2.94 2.36 11.28
CA THR A 51 2.59 1.08 11.91
C THR A 51 2.37 1.25 13.41
N LEU A 52 3.23 2.02 14.10
CA LEU A 52 3.03 2.33 15.53
C LEU A 52 1.73 3.09 15.78
N VAL A 53 1.43 4.07 14.94
CA VAL A 53 0.15 4.81 15.00
C VAL A 53 -1.03 3.88 14.75
N THR A 54 -0.93 2.97 13.79
CA THR A 54 -1.99 1.98 13.48
C THR A 54 -2.30 1.10 14.67
N LEU A 55 -1.30 0.67 15.47
CA LEU A 55 -1.50 -0.12 16.68
C LEU A 55 -2.37 0.60 17.72
N ILE A 56 -2.32 1.93 17.76
CA ILE A 56 -3.16 2.74 18.63
C ILE A 56 -4.55 2.90 18.01
N LEU A 57 -4.62 3.25 16.73
CA LEU A 57 -5.86 3.55 16.03
C LEU A 57 -6.81 2.35 15.94
N ILE A 58 -6.29 1.12 15.81
CA ILE A 58 -7.14 -0.09 15.73
C ILE A 58 -7.92 -0.36 17.02
N LYS A 59 -7.53 0.25 18.14
CA LYS A 59 -8.26 0.17 19.42
C LYS A 59 -9.45 1.11 19.47
N THR A 60 -9.48 2.16 18.65
CA THR A 60 -10.48 3.23 18.71
C THR A 60 -11.33 3.31 17.43
N VAL A 61 -10.82 2.81 16.32
CA VAL A 61 -11.46 2.87 15.00
C VAL A 61 -11.65 1.45 14.45
N ASP A 62 -12.80 1.21 13.82
CA ASP A 62 -13.07 -0.07 13.15
C ASP A 62 -12.05 -0.33 12.04
N GLY A 63 -11.54 -1.57 11.99
CA GLY A 63 -10.50 -1.96 11.03
C GLY A 63 -10.91 -1.77 9.57
N LYS A 64 -12.20 -1.90 9.22
CA LYS A 64 -12.71 -1.63 7.87
C LYS A 64 -12.61 -0.15 7.52
N VAL A 65 -13.01 0.71 8.45
CA VAL A 65 -12.92 2.17 8.28
C VAL A 65 -11.46 2.59 8.13
N LEU A 66 -10.59 2.02 8.97
CA LEU A 66 -9.16 2.29 8.90
C LEU A 66 -8.55 1.86 7.55
N LEU A 67 -8.94 0.68 7.05
CA LEU A 67 -8.51 0.20 5.74
C LEU A 67 -8.93 1.15 4.60
N HIS A 68 -10.16 1.69 4.66
CA HIS A 68 -10.62 2.70 3.71
C HIS A 68 -9.82 3.99 3.80
N ILE A 69 -9.61 4.51 5.01
CA ILE A 69 -8.85 5.76 5.21
C ILE A 69 -7.45 5.61 4.62
N TYR A 70 -6.75 4.52 4.94
CA TYR A 70 -5.39 4.27 4.45
C TYR A 70 -5.34 4.09 2.93
N SER A 71 -6.22 3.28 2.35
CA SER A 71 -6.23 3.05 0.91
C SER A 71 -6.62 4.30 0.11
N LEU A 72 -7.57 5.11 0.60
CA LEU A 72 -7.95 6.35 -0.05
C LEU A 72 -6.87 7.43 0.08
N ALA A 73 -6.28 7.60 1.27
CA ALA A 73 -5.16 8.52 1.46
C ALA A 73 -3.98 8.16 0.53
N SER A 74 -3.63 6.86 0.47
CA SER A 74 -2.58 6.38 -0.44
C SER A 74 -2.95 6.59 -1.91
N SER A 75 -4.22 6.43 -2.28
CA SER A 75 -4.69 6.68 -3.65
C SER A 75 -4.54 8.15 -4.06
N VAL A 76 -4.81 9.07 -3.16
CA VAL A 76 -4.58 10.51 -3.39
C VAL A 76 -3.08 10.79 -3.49
N LEU A 77 -2.29 10.26 -2.55
CA LEU A 77 -0.85 10.49 -2.54
C LEU A 77 -0.16 9.96 -3.80
N ILE A 78 -0.53 8.78 -4.31
CA ILE A 78 0.08 8.27 -5.55
C ILE A 78 -0.27 9.15 -6.75
N LEU A 79 -1.50 9.65 -6.85
CA LEU A 79 -1.86 10.57 -7.92
C LEU A 79 -1.10 11.91 -7.79
N CYS A 80 -0.97 12.46 -6.59
CA CYS A 80 -0.14 13.64 -6.34
C CYS A 80 1.33 13.38 -6.70
N ALA A 81 1.86 12.20 -6.38
CA ALA A 81 3.22 11.81 -6.72
C ALA A 81 3.46 11.74 -8.22
N LEU A 82 2.51 11.17 -8.98
CA LEU A 82 2.67 10.95 -10.41
C LEU A 82 2.40 12.20 -11.26
N PHE A 83 1.54 13.11 -10.80
CA PHE A 83 1.09 14.26 -11.60
C PHE A 83 1.45 15.62 -10.98
N GLY A 84 2.02 15.63 -9.77
CA GLY A 84 2.45 16.86 -9.09
C GLY A 84 3.78 17.43 -9.60
N ASN A 85 4.10 18.62 -9.12
CA ASN A 85 5.44 19.18 -9.30
C ASN A 85 6.48 18.43 -8.46
N LEU A 86 7.76 18.81 -8.60
CA LEU A 86 8.87 18.16 -7.91
C LEU A 86 8.65 18.00 -6.39
N GLU A 87 8.31 19.08 -5.72
CA GLU A 87 8.16 19.09 -4.25
C GLU A 87 7.00 18.20 -3.81
N VAL A 88 5.85 18.29 -4.49
CA VAL A 88 4.66 17.48 -4.24
C VAL A 88 4.94 16.01 -4.51
N SER A 89 5.65 15.68 -5.60
CA SER A 89 6.01 14.33 -5.96
C SER A 89 6.89 13.68 -4.88
N VAL A 90 7.98 14.34 -4.51
CA VAL A 90 8.92 13.85 -3.48
C VAL A 90 8.23 13.69 -2.13
N LEU A 91 7.45 14.68 -1.69
CA LEU A 91 6.73 14.63 -0.42
C LEU A 91 5.69 13.50 -0.42
N SER A 92 4.95 13.36 -1.51
CA SER A 92 3.93 12.31 -1.63
C SER A 92 4.53 10.91 -1.56
N PHE A 93 5.64 10.64 -2.27
CA PHE A 93 6.32 9.35 -2.17
C PHE A 93 6.84 9.07 -0.74
N LYS A 94 7.39 10.07 -0.04
CA LYS A 94 7.81 9.93 1.37
C LYS A 94 6.63 9.58 2.28
N LEU A 95 5.48 10.25 2.12
CA LEU A 95 4.29 10.05 2.94
C LEU A 95 3.52 8.76 2.59
N MET A 96 3.73 8.21 1.38
CA MET A 96 3.12 6.93 1.00
C MET A 96 3.42 5.81 2.00
N GLY A 97 4.64 5.76 2.56
CA GLY A 97 4.99 4.78 3.59
C GLY A 97 4.04 4.84 4.78
N PHE A 98 3.79 6.03 5.32
CA PHE A 98 2.86 6.22 6.43
C PHE A 98 1.43 5.78 6.07
N SER A 99 0.95 6.17 4.90
CA SER A 99 -0.44 5.90 4.49
C SER A 99 -0.71 4.43 4.14
N ILE A 100 0.30 3.62 3.80
CA ILE A 100 0.10 2.18 3.55
C ILE A 100 0.44 1.31 4.76
N SER A 101 0.98 1.85 5.83
CA SER A 101 1.61 1.14 6.95
C SER A 101 0.73 0.10 7.65
N GLY A 102 -0.56 0.39 7.80
CA GLY A 102 -1.51 -0.49 8.49
C GLY A 102 -2.21 -1.50 7.57
N ILE A 103 -2.12 -1.33 6.26
CA ILE A 103 -2.94 -2.09 5.28
C ILE A 103 -2.71 -3.60 5.39
N TRP A 104 -1.44 -4.04 5.47
CA TRP A 104 -1.10 -5.45 5.63
C TRP A 104 -1.80 -6.09 6.83
N SER A 105 -1.61 -5.49 8.00
CA SER A 105 -2.15 -6.01 9.26
C SER A 105 -3.67 -6.01 9.26
N LEU A 106 -4.30 -4.97 8.68
CA LEU A 106 -5.75 -4.86 8.57
C LEU A 106 -6.34 -5.93 7.65
N ILE A 107 -5.72 -6.19 6.49
CA ILE A 107 -6.17 -7.24 5.56
C ILE A 107 -6.08 -8.63 6.23
N ILE A 108 -4.96 -8.93 6.89
CA ILE A 108 -4.78 -10.21 7.61
C ILE A 108 -5.83 -10.34 8.72
N SER A 109 -6.00 -9.30 9.53
CA SER A 109 -6.97 -9.29 10.64
C SER A 109 -8.41 -9.48 10.16
N LEU A 110 -8.85 -8.73 9.14
CA LEU A 110 -10.18 -8.85 8.56
C LEU A 110 -10.38 -10.22 7.89
N GLY A 111 -9.34 -10.75 7.25
CA GLY A 111 -9.36 -12.06 6.63
C GLY A 111 -9.53 -13.17 7.66
N LEU A 112 -8.73 -13.17 8.71
CA LEU A 112 -8.81 -14.16 9.81
C LEU A 112 -10.15 -14.07 10.53
N ASN A 113 -10.67 -12.88 10.75
CA ASN A 113 -11.99 -12.67 11.35
C ASN A 113 -13.16 -13.00 10.40
N SER A 114 -12.90 -13.42 9.17
CA SER A 114 -13.92 -13.85 8.21
C SER A 114 -14.03 -15.37 8.09
N VAL A 115 -13.21 -16.15 8.82
CA VAL A 115 -13.20 -17.61 8.81
C VAL A 115 -13.32 -18.16 10.24
N THR A 116 -14.07 -19.26 10.39
CA THR A 116 -14.33 -19.89 11.70
C THR A 116 -13.36 -21.01 12.06
N LYS A 117 -12.67 -21.59 11.07
CA LYS A 117 -11.78 -22.76 11.22
C LYS A 117 -10.58 -22.65 10.28
N ASN A 118 -9.55 -23.46 10.54
CA ASN A 118 -8.36 -23.58 9.69
C ASN A 118 -7.58 -22.25 9.50
N HIS A 119 -7.49 -21.44 10.55
CA HIS A 119 -6.78 -20.14 10.49
C HIS A 119 -5.34 -20.27 9.98
N GLY A 120 -4.61 -21.34 10.38
CA GLY A 120 -3.23 -21.59 9.90
C GLY A 120 -3.14 -21.78 8.39
N THR A 121 -3.99 -22.65 7.82
CA THR A 121 -4.04 -22.89 6.37
C THR A 121 -4.46 -21.63 5.63
N PHE A 122 -5.45 -20.92 6.16
CA PHE A 122 -5.91 -19.66 5.56
C PHE A 122 -4.80 -18.62 5.55
N THR A 123 -4.09 -18.43 6.66
CA THR A 123 -2.93 -17.53 6.73
C THR A 123 -1.83 -17.94 5.73
N GLY A 124 -1.54 -19.23 5.62
CA GLY A 124 -0.58 -19.74 4.63
C GLY A 124 -0.95 -19.33 3.20
N ILE A 125 -2.24 -19.47 2.84
CA ILE A 125 -2.74 -19.02 1.52
C ILE A 125 -2.58 -17.49 1.36
N LEU A 126 -2.93 -16.71 2.39
CA LEU A 126 -2.77 -15.25 2.32
C LEU A 126 -1.32 -14.85 2.08
N LEU A 127 -0.38 -15.49 2.79
CA LEU A 127 1.05 -15.19 2.67
C LEU A 127 1.61 -15.48 1.27
N THR A 128 1.06 -16.44 0.52
CA THR A 128 1.48 -16.64 -0.88
C THR A 128 1.17 -15.41 -1.76
N GLY A 129 0.28 -14.52 -1.33
CA GLY A 129 0.02 -13.23 -1.99
C GLY A 129 1.25 -12.30 -2.06
N ILE A 130 2.31 -12.54 -1.27
CA ILE A 130 3.60 -11.81 -1.34
C ILE A 130 4.18 -11.80 -2.77
N ILE A 131 3.84 -12.78 -3.60
CA ILE A 131 4.24 -12.82 -5.02
C ILE A 131 3.85 -11.55 -5.80
N GLY A 132 2.86 -10.79 -5.32
CA GLY A 132 2.50 -9.48 -5.86
C GLY A 132 3.68 -8.51 -5.92
N GLY A 133 4.62 -8.62 -4.96
CA GLY A 133 5.85 -7.82 -4.93
C GLY A 133 6.82 -8.08 -6.08
N ALA A 134 6.74 -9.21 -6.74
CA ALA A 134 7.49 -9.48 -7.97
C ALA A 134 6.67 -9.10 -9.21
N ILE A 135 5.36 -9.40 -9.19
CA ILE A 135 4.50 -9.23 -10.36
C ILE A 135 4.21 -7.75 -10.65
N PHE A 136 3.93 -6.92 -9.64
CA PHE A 136 3.64 -5.50 -9.87
C PHE A 136 4.80 -4.73 -10.50
N PRO A 137 6.05 -4.78 -9.96
CA PRO A 137 7.18 -4.10 -10.60
C PRO A 137 7.42 -4.58 -12.04
N PHE A 138 7.23 -5.89 -12.31
CA PHE A 138 7.33 -6.45 -13.66
C PHE A 138 6.24 -5.89 -14.59
N LEU A 139 4.98 -5.84 -14.14
CA LEU A 139 3.88 -5.28 -14.93
C LEU A 139 4.07 -3.78 -15.17
N ILE A 140 4.55 -3.03 -14.18
CA ILE A 140 4.90 -1.61 -14.32
C ILE A 140 5.96 -1.46 -15.42
N ALA A 141 7.04 -2.27 -15.38
CA ALA A 141 8.06 -2.28 -16.42
C ALA A 141 7.48 -2.56 -17.80
N PHE A 142 6.66 -3.60 -17.92
CA PHE A 142 6.04 -4.02 -19.18
C PHE A 142 5.17 -2.92 -19.78
N ILE A 143 4.29 -2.30 -18.97
CA ILE A 143 3.45 -1.19 -19.41
C ILE A 143 4.32 0.00 -19.81
N SER A 144 5.39 0.26 -19.08
CA SER A 144 6.30 1.39 -19.36
C SER A 144 7.08 1.26 -20.68
N GLN A 145 7.23 0.03 -21.22
CA GLN A 145 7.87 -0.18 -22.54
C GLN A 145 6.96 0.22 -23.71
N ILE A 146 5.63 0.15 -23.52
CA ILE A 146 4.65 0.49 -24.57
C ILE A 146 4.00 1.86 -24.34
N SER A 147 4.25 2.45 -23.18
CA SER A 147 3.75 3.78 -22.80
C SER A 147 4.82 4.53 -22.01
N GLU A 148 4.43 5.40 -21.10
CA GLU A 148 5.36 6.07 -20.18
C GLU A 148 5.36 5.40 -18.80
N LEU A 149 6.46 5.55 -18.03
CA LEU A 149 6.58 5.02 -16.67
C LEU A 149 5.44 5.50 -15.75
N ARG A 150 4.99 6.73 -15.93
CA ARG A 150 3.86 7.30 -15.20
C ARG A 150 2.59 6.46 -15.34
N TYR A 151 2.27 5.99 -16.54
CA TYR A 151 1.11 5.14 -16.77
C TYR A 151 1.31 3.72 -16.24
N GLY A 152 2.53 3.19 -16.32
CA GLY A 152 2.88 1.92 -15.66
C GLY A 152 2.63 1.98 -14.15
N MET A 153 3.04 3.06 -13.50
CA MET A 153 2.85 3.26 -12.07
C MET A 153 1.39 3.50 -11.65
N LEU A 154 0.46 3.81 -12.57
CA LEU A 154 -0.98 3.84 -12.25
C LEU A 154 -1.53 2.46 -11.85
N LEU A 155 -0.81 1.37 -12.12
CA LEU A 155 -1.15 0.06 -11.57
C LEU A 155 -1.20 0.07 -10.04
N ILE A 156 -0.35 0.87 -9.39
CA ILE A 156 -0.35 1.09 -7.94
C ILE A 156 -1.69 1.65 -7.48
N PHE A 157 -2.23 2.65 -8.18
CA PHE A 157 -3.53 3.23 -7.89
C PHE A 157 -4.66 2.19 -8.01
N LEU A 158 -4.63 1.35 -9.05
CA LEU A 158 -5.61 0.27 -9.21
C LEU A 158 -5.53 -0.76 -8.08
N GLY A 159 -4.32 -1.11 -7.63
CA GLY A 159 -4.12 -1.98 -6.47
C GLY A 159 -4.71 -1.40 -5.18
N LEU A 160 -4.56 -0.09 -4.96
CA LEU A 160 -5.13 0.61 -3.80
C LEU A 160 -6.67 0.66 -3.85
N LEU A 161 -7.26 0.85 -5.03
CA LEU A 161 -8.72 0.77 -5.22
C LEU A 161 -9.25 -0.62 -4.88
N TYR A 162 -8.54 -1.67 -5.29
CA TYR A 162 -8.92 -3.03 -4.91
C TYR A 162 -8.85 -3.24 -3.39
N ILE A 163 -7.81 -2.73 -2.73
CA ILE A 163 -7.68 -2.79 -1.26
C ILE A 163 -8.85 -2.06 -0.58
N SER A 164 -9.23 -0.89 -1.09
CA SER A 164 -10.41 -0.16 -0.58
C SER A 164 -11.69 -0.99 -0.74
N TYR A 165 -11.86 -1.68 -1.87
CA TYR A 165 -13.01 -2.57 -2.09
C TYR A 165 -13.12 -3.68 -1.03
N ILE A 166 -12.00 -4.23 -0.54
CA ILE A 166 -12.00 -5.26 0.53
C ILE A 166 -12.67 -4.72 1.79
N GLY A 167 -12.45 -3.47 2.15
CA GLY A 167 -13.09 -2.85 3.30
C GLY A 167 -14.62 -2.87 3.20
N PHE A 168 -15.20 -2.66 2.02
CA PHE A 168 -16.65 -2.78 1.81
C PHE A 168 -17.13 -4.23 1.88
N TYR A 169 -16.39 -5.14 1.25
CA TYR A 169 -16.80 -6.53 1.12
C TYR A 169 -16.64 -7.35 2.40
N SER A 170 -15.65 -7.04 3.24
CA SER A 170 -15.33 -7.83 4.43
C SER A 170 -16.51 -7.86 5.42
N LYS A 171 -16.85 -9.08 5.89
CA LYS A 171 -17.90 -9.30 6.89
C LYS A 171 -17.26 -9.99 8.11
N PRO A 172 -16.65 -9.24 9.03
CA PRO A 172 -16.05 -9.81 10.21
C PRO A 172 -17.11 -10.50 11.07
N ILE A 173 -16.81 -11.69 11.59
CA ILE A 173 -17.68 -12.48 12.43
C ILE A 173 -17.83 -11.80 13.80
N GLU A 174 -16.70 -11.30 14.33
CA GLU A 174 -16.67 -10.56 15.58
C GLU A 174 -16.42 -9.08 15.32
N LYS A 175 -17.22 -8.22 15.92
CA LYS A 175 -16.98 -6.78 15.92
C LYS A 175 -15.81 -6.46 16.84
N ASN A 176 -14.88 -5.62 16.40
CA ASN A 176 -13.81 -5.12 17.26
C ASN A 176 -14.39 -4.52 18.55
N SER A 177 -13.85 -4.92 19.70
CA SER A 177 -14.14 -4.28 20.99
C SER A 177 -13.40 -2.94 21.02
N LEU A 178 -14.05 -1.89 20.51
CA LEU A 178 -13.50 -0.54 20.56
C LEU A 178 -13.46 -0.05 21.99
N LEU A 179 -12.33 0.52 22.39
CA LEU A 179 -12.26 1.23 23.68
C LEU A 179 -13.19 2.46 23.61
N LYS A 180 -14.21 2.47 24.43
CA LYS A 180 -15.04 3.67 24.66
C LYS A 180 -14.33 4.49 25.73
N PHE A 181 -13.84 5.66 25.36
CA PHE A 181 -13.38 6.69 26.29
C PHE A 181 -14.56 7.47 26.82
#